data_edbfd463caed84783fa6f0486b477eeb
#
_entry.id   edbfd463caed84783fa6f0486b477eeb
#
_cell.length_a   1.000
_cell.length_b   1.000
_cell.length_c   1.000
_cell.angle_alpha   90.00
_cell.angle_beta   90.00
_cell.angle_gamma   90.00
#
_symmetry.space_group_name_H-M   'P 1'
#
loop_
_entity.id
_entity.type
_entity.pdbx_description
1 polymer ?
#
loop_
_entity_poly.entity_id
_entity_poly.type
_entity_poly.pdbx_seq_one_letter_code
_entity_poly.pdbx_strand_id
1 'polypeptide(L)'
;DPKSGYFGATGKSIKDLTLSNDIYDPMLGSDLYNRYLDEKIYAEEMGFDGLMLNEHHSSPFCMGSTVNVEASILARITNRAKIVLLGNVLPIWDDPLWLVEQLATIDMISKGRLVSGWVRGTARESVSHNAPPAYNWERFQEAHEFIVKAWTEPGPFRWEGKHYQYRYVNPWVRPYQKPHPPIMLPGVVSRDSVMWAARQRIPYIMLATQLEPTRQSFEVYKETAREEGYEAGSQNFGYLWKVHVDETEELAEEVAKKFVQGPSNPFNAGNEGTANPALNKLPGMTSRRRTLPTMQVATANRGGQLSRSFEDQVSDYTIISGTPKTVIPKIRHVLEYLRPGSVFFWDGDGAMTHDDQMRSLRLMGEEVLPAVREIADELELNSPFEV
;
A
#
# COMPACT_ATOMS: atom_id res chain seq x y z
N ASP A 1 -18.02 3.47 -8.24
CA ASP A 1 -19.05 2.65 -8.88
C ASP A 1 -19.21 3.08 -10.34
N PRO A 2 -19.06 2.14 -11.31
CA PRO A 2 -19.24 2.44 -12.74
C PRO A 2 -20.61 3.02 -13.09
N LYS A 3 -21.64 2.74 -12.28
CA LYS A 3 -23.02 3.21 -12.49
C LYS A 3 -23.26 4.64 -11.97
N SER A 4 -22.41 5.15 -11.10
CA SER A 4 -22.62 6.47 -10.48
C SER A 4 -22.21 7.63 -11.36
N GLY A 5 -21.50 7.41 -12.45
CA GLY A 5 -20.92 8.50 -13.25
C GLY A 5 -19.88 9.36 -12.52
N TYR A 6 -19.51 8.95 -11.33
CA TYR A 6 -18.71 9.70 -10.35
C TYR A 6 -17.38 10.19 -10.89
N PHE A 7 -16.74 9.38 -11.72
CA PHE A 7 -15.38 9.65 -12.18
C PHE A 7 -15.29 10.30 -13.55
N GLY A 8 -16.37 10.42 -14.29
CA GLY A 8 -16.37 11.02 -15.61
C GLY A 8 -17.12 12.34 -15.71
N ALA A 9 -18.06 12.58 -14.81
CA ALA A 9 -19.02 13.68 -14.94
C ALA A 9 -18.41 15.08 -14.70
N THR A 10 -17.33 15.17 -13.93
CA THR A 10 -16.73 16.46 -13.55
C THR A 10 -15.53 16.87 -14.41
N GLY A 11 -14.98 15.97 -15.23
CA GLY A 11 -13.71 16.18 -15.94
C GLY A 11 -12.48 16.35 -15.02
N LYS A 12 -12.64 16.16 -13.70
CA LYS A 12 -11.57 16.26 -12.70
C LYS A 12 -11.06 14.88 -12.31
N SER A 13 -9.79 14.81 -11.94
CA SER A 13 -9.22 13.61 -11.35
C SER A 13 -9.83 13.31 -9.98
N ILE A 14 -10.01 12.03 -9.66
CA ILE A 14 -10.37 11.56 -8.31
C ILE A 14 -9.35 11.93 -7.22
N LYS A 15 -8.17 12.41 -7.61
CA LYS A 15 -7.11 12.89 -6.72
C LYS A 15 -7.05 14.42 -6.63
N ASP A 16 -7.94 15.13 -7.32
CA ASP A 16 -7.96 16.58 -7.32
C ASP A 16 -8.56 17.11 -6.01
N LEU A 17 -7.77 17.83 -5.22
CA LEU A 17 -8.23 18.45 -3.97
C LEU A 17 -9.27 19.56 -4.17
N THR A 18 -9.51 20.00 -5.40
CA THR A 18 -10.58 20.96 -5.71
C THR A 18 -11.89 20.28 -6.07
N LEU A 19 -11.94 18.94 -6.07
CA LEU A 19 -13.18 18.21 -6.27
C LEU A 19 -14.05 18.37 -5.01
N SER A 20 -15.25 18.92 -5.17
CA SER A 20 -16.17 19.11 -4.06
C SER A 20 -16.75 17.76 -3.60
N ASN A 21 -16.95 17.62 -2.30
CA ASN A 21 -17.62 16.45 -1.73
C ASN A 21 -19.16 16.56 -1.75
N ASP A 22 -19.71 17.60 -2.36
CA ASP A 22 -21.15 17.74 -2.59
C ASP A 22 -21.70 16.68 -3.57
N ILE A 23 -20.81 16.07 -4.36
CA ILE A 23 -21.12 14.95 -5.24
C ILE A 23 -21.11 13.58 -4.53
N TYR A 24 -20.75 13.52 -3.24
CA TYR A 24 -20.73 12.27 -2.49
C TYR A 24 -22.16 11.80 -2.17
N ASP A 25 -22.48 10.60 -2.61
CA ASP A 25 -23.73 9.92 -2.28
C ASP A 25 -23.51 9.02 -1.05
N PRO A 26 -24.10 9.38 0.12
CA PRO A 26 -23.91 8.58 1.34
C PRO A 26 -24.51 7.17 1.27
N MET A 27 -25.59 6.97 0.49
CA MET A 27 -26.20 5.65 0.34
C MET A 27 -25.27 4.73 -0.45
N LEU A 28 -24.79 5.21 -1.60
CA LEU A 28 -23.80 4.50 -2.39
C LEU A 28 -22.49 4.28 -1.62
N GLY A 29 -22.03 5.27 -0.88
CA GLY A 29 -20.86 5.15 -0.03
C GLY A 29 -20.99 4.04 1.02
N SER A 30 -22.17 3.97 1.67
CA SER A 30 -22.48 2.91 2.62
C SER A 30 -22.43 1.53 1.97
N ASP A 31 -23.06 1.37 0.81
CA ASP A 31 -23.07 0.10 0.07
C ASP A 31 -21.64 -0.32 -0.32
N LEU A 32 -20.81 0.61 -0.77
CA LEU A 32 -19.42 0.33 -1.14
C LEU A 32 -18.56 -0.08 0.05
N TYR A 33 -18.66 0.58 1.21
CA TYR A 33 -17.91 0.19 2.41
C TYR A 33 -18.28 -1.23 2.85
N ASN A 34 -19.56 -1.56 2.91
CA ASN A 34 -20.00 -2.90 3.28
C ASN A 34 -19.56 -3.93 2.25
N ARG A 35 -19.72 -3.65 0.96
CA ARG A 35 -19.23 -4.51 -0.12
C ARG A 35 -17.72 -4.82 0.02
N TYR A 36 -16.90 -3.81 0.27
CA TYR A 36 -15.45 -4.02 0.41
C TYR A 36 -15.08 -4.85 1.64
N LEU A 37 -15.84 -4.75 2.72
CA LEU A 37 -15.66 -5.60 3.88
C LEU A 37 -16.04 -7.06 3.56
N ASP A 38 -17.16 -7.28 2.85
CA ASP A 38 -17.59 -8.61 2.41
C ASP A 38 -16.56 -9.26 1.45
N GLU A 39 -16.03 -8.50 0.49
CA GLU A 39 -14.97 -8.96 -0.41
C GLU A 39 -13.68 -9.35 0.35
N LYS A 40 -13.34 -8.65 1.43
CA LYS A 40 -12.19 -8.99 2.28
C LYS A 40 -12.43 -10.24 3.12
N ILE A 41 -13.66 -10.45 3.63
CA ILE A 41 -14.03 -11.69 4.31
C ILE A 41 -13.89 -12.86 3.33
N TYR A 42 -14.42 -12.71 2.12
CA TYR A 42 -14.33 -13.73 1.09
C TYR A 42 -12.88 -14.01 0.67
N ALA A 43 -12.02 -12.99 0.60
CA ALA A 43 -10.60 -13.19 0.35
C ALA A 43 -9.94 -14.06 1.45
N GLU A 44 -10.29 -13.89 2.73
CA GLU A 44 -9.84 -14.78 3.79
C GLU A 44 -10.33 -16.23 3.57
N GLU A 45 -11.59 -16.41 3.19
CA GLU A 45 -12.16 -17.71 2.88
C GLU A 45 -11.45 -18.38 1.69
N MET A 46 -11.09 -17.61 0.69
CA MET A 46 -10.31 -18.06 -0.47
C MET A 46 -8.83 -18.30 -0.17
N GLY A 47 -8.41 -18.17 1.06
CA GLY A 47 -7.08 -18.57 1.50
C GLY A 47 -5.99 -17.51 1.41
N PHE A 48 -6.30 -16.25 1.19
CA PHE A 48 -5.30 -15.18 1.27
C PHE A 48 -4.72 -15.08 2.69
N ASP A 49 -3.42 -14.83 2.78
CA ASP A 49 -2.68 -14.77 4.04
C ASP A 49 -2.83 -13.41 4.73
N GLY A 50 -3.20 -12.37 3.98
CA GLY A 50 -3.41 -11.02 4.49
C GLY A 50 -4.39 -10.21 3.68
N LEU A 51 -5.03 -9.26 4.37
CA LEU A 51 -6.00 -8.32 3.84
C LEU A 51 -5.37 -6.93 3.87
N MET A 52 -5.14 -6.37 2.69
CA MET A 52 -4.47 -5.09 2.51
C MET A 52 -5.46 -3.92 2.62
N LEU A 53 -5.07 -2.90 3.37
CA LEU A 53 -5.77 -1.62 3.50
C LEU A 53 -4.82 -0.47 3.20
N ASN A 54 -5.34 0.63 2.64
CA ASN A 54 -4.59 1.84 2.36
C ASN A 54 -5.28 3.09 2.93
N GLU A 55 -4.52 4.18 3.08
CA GLU A 55 -5.01 5.45 3.63
C GLU A 55 -4.81 6.58 2.63
N HIS A 56 -5.93 7.25 2.27
CA HIS A 56 -5.93 8.45 1.44
C HIS A 56 -7.02 9.41 1.88
N HIS A 57 -6.72 10.71 1.86
CA HIS A 57 -7.58 11.74 2.42
C HIS A 57 -8.05 12.76 1.38
N SER A 58 -9.18 13.40 1.71
CA SER A 58 -9.74 14.56 0.99
C SER A 58 -9.99 14.35 -0.50
N SER A 59 -10.23 13.11 -0.89
CA SER A 59 -10.60 12.75 -2.27
C SER A 59 -11.29 11.39 -2.30
N PRO A 60 -12.07 11.07 -3.34
CA PRO A 60 -12.74 9.77 -3.46
C PRO A 60 -11.78 8.61 -3.79
N PHE A 61 -10.49 8.87 -3.87
CA PHE A 61 -9.49 7.83 -4.17
C PHE A 61 -9.40 6.85 -3.01
N CYS A 62 -9.72 5.60 -3.27
CA CYS A 62 -9.73 4.45 -2.35
C CYS A 62 -10.78 4.51 -1.23
N MET A 63 -11.40 5.64 -0.96
CA MET A 63 -12.33 5.87 0.17
C MET A 63 -11.77 5.49 1.57
N GLY A 64 -10.51 5.14 1.68
CA GLY A 64 -9.83 4.68 2.89
C GLY A 64 -9.28 5.82 3.75
N SER A 65 -10.09 6.81 4.10
CA SER A 65 -9.63 7.96 4.92
C SER A 65 -9.42 7.61 6.40
N THR A 66 -9.99 6.50 6.87
CA THR A 66 -9.91 6.06 8.27
C THR A 66 -9.53 4.58 8.33
N VAL A 67 -8.38 4.27 7.77
CA VAL A 67 -7.89 2.89 7.63
C VAL A 67 -7.89 2.09 8.93
N ASN A 68 -7.63 2.73 10.08
CA ASN A 68 -7.63 2.07 11.39
C ASN A 68 -9.04 1.66 11.84
N VAL A 69 -10.10 2.35 11.40
CA VAL A 69 -11.49 1.95 11.66
C VAL A 69 -11.82 0.68 10.87
N GLU A 70 -11.49 0.63 9.59
CA GLU A 70 -11.68 -0.56 8.76
C GLU A 70 -10.86 -1.74 9.30
N ALA A 71 -9.61 -1.50 9.67
CA ALA A 71 -8.75 -2.51 10.29
C ALA A 71 -9.34 -3.06 11.59
N SER A 72 -9.97 -2.21 12.42
CA SER A 72 -10.63 -2.62 13.66
C SER A 72 -11.84 -3.52 13.39
N ILE A 73 -12.62 -3.22 12.35
CA ILE A 73 -13.74 -4.06 11.92
C ILE A 73 -13.21 -5.42 11.46
N LEU A 74 -12.23 -5.45 10.55
CA LEU A 74 -11.63 -6.68 10.04
C LEU A 74 -10.96 -7.49 11.16
N ALA A 75 -10.34 -6.83 12.13
CA ALA A 75 -9.76 -7.50 13.30
C ALA A 75 -10.79 -8.35 14.06
N ARG A 76 -12.05 -7.95 14.05
CA ARG A 76 -13.14 -8.63 14.77
C ARG A 76 -13.88 -9.65 13.91
N ILE A 77 -14.08 -9.38 12.62
CA ILE A 77 -14.92 -10.22 11.74
C ILE A 77 -14.13 -11.26 10.95
N THR A 78 -12.80 -11.20 10.97
CA THR A 78 -11.90 -12.20 10.37
C THR A 78 -11.17 -13.01 11.44
N ASN A 79 -10.58 -14.16 11.09
CA ASN A 79 -10.03 -15.09 12.07
C ASN A 79 -8.55 -15.44 11.85
N ARG A 80 -8.08 -15.50 10.60
CA ARG A 80 -6.77 -16.02 10.23
C ARG A 80 -5.90 -14.99 9.53
N ALA A 81 -6.45 -14.30 8.54
CA ALA A 81 -5.68 -13.41 7.69
C ALA A 81 -5.05 -12.25 8.47
N LYS A 82 -3.81 -11.91 8.13
CA LYS A 82 -3.14 -10.71 8.65
C LYS A 82 -3.90 -9.47 8.19
N ILE A 83 -3.97 -8.46 9.05
CA ILE A 83 -4.53 -7.15 8.72
C ILE A 83 -3.36 -6.25 8.39
N VAL A 84 -3.22 -5.94 7.11
CA VAL A 84 -2.02 -5.30 6.58
C VAL A 84 -2.30 -3.86 6.21
N LEU A 85 -1.79 -2.93 6.99
CA LEU A 85 -1.90 -1.51 6.68
C LEU A 85 -0.80 -1.12 5.68
N LEU A 86 -1.16 -0.54 4.51
CA LEU A 86 -0.24 -0.06 3.49
C LEU A 86 -0.40 1.45 3.21
N GLY A 87 -0.33 2.34 4.13
CA GLY A 87 -0.10 2.30 5.56
C GLY A 87 -0.50 3.63 6.15
N ASN A 88 -0.35 3.77 7.46
CA ASN A 88 -0.61 5.05 8.11
C ASN A 88 0.37 6.14 7.66
N VAL A 89 -0.16 7.34 7.38
CA VAL A 89 0.62 8.51 6.98
C VAL A 89 1.16 9.21 8.24
N LEU A 90 2.31 8.79 8.75
CA LEU A 90 2.82 9.25 10.05
C LEU A 90 2.93 10.79 10.18
N PRO A 91 3.40 11.54 9.17
CA PRO A 91 3.60 12.99 9.34
C PRO A 91 2.34 13.81 9.56
N ILE A 92 1.16 13.29 9.22
CA ILE A 92 -0.09 14.05 9.40
C ILE A 92 -0.68 13.93 10.81
N TRP A 93 -0.16 13.02 11.62
CA TRP A 93 -0.59 12.88 13.01
C TRP A 93 0.09 13.95 13.87
N ASP A 94 -0.69 14.89 14.38
CA ASP A 94 -0.19 15.87 15.35
C ASP A 94 -0.02 15.26 16.74
N ASP A 95 -0.77 14.21 17.02
CA ASP A 95 -0.66 13.41 18.23
C ASP A 95 -0.44 11.92 17.90
N PRO A 96 0.81 11.48 17.64
CA PRO A 96 1.12 10.08 17.36
C PRO A 96 0.84 9.13 18.55
N LEU A 97 0.60 9.61 19.76
CA LEU A 97 0.18 8.76 20.88
C LEU A 97 -1.19 8.12 20.60
N TRP A 98 -2.11 8.82 19.94
CA TRP A 98 -3.38 8.23 19.51
C TRP A 98 -3.16 7.06 18.54
N LEU A 99 -2.19 7.19 17.66
CA LEU A 99 -1.87 6.12 16.73
C LEU A 99 -1.26 4.90 17.45
N VAL A 100 -0.41 5.13 18.46
CA VAL A 100 0.12 4.08 19.36
C VAL A 100 -1.02 3.26 19.96
N GLU A 101 -2.03 3.92 20.52
CA GLU A 101 -3.16 3.28 21.19
C GLU A 101 -4.09 2.58 20.19
N GLN A 102 -4.40 3.19 19.06
CA GLN A 102 -5.24 2.60 18.02
C GLN A 102 -4.62 1.31 17.47
N LEU A 103 -3.37 1.34 17.06
CA LEU A 103 -2.70 0.18 16.48
C LEU A 103 -2.51 -0.95 17.52
N ALA A 104 -2.18 -0.61 18.75
CA ALA A 104 -2.11 -1.60 19.83
C ALA A 104 -3.50 -2.22 20.12
N THR A 105 -4.58 -1.44 20.04
CA THR A 105 -5.95 -1.95 20.20
C THR A 105 -6.34 -2.90 19.06
N ILE A 106 -6.02 -2.56 17.82
CA ILE A 106 -6.24 -3.43 16.65
C ILE A 106 -5.48 -4.74 16.81
N ASP A 107 -4.24 -4.66 17.25
CA ASP A 107 -3.39 -5.84 17.48
C ASP A 107 -3.96 -6.74 18.58
N MET A 108 -4.47 -6.16 19.67
CA MET A 108 -5.15 -6.90 20.75
C MET A 108 -6.44 -7.57 20.25
N ILE A 109 -7.30 -6.84 19.52
CA ILE A 109 -8.57 -7.40 18.98
C ILE A 109 -8.28 -8.52 18.00
N SER A 110 -7.31 -8.34 17.12
CA SER A 110 -6.91 -9.32 16.11
C SER A 110 -6.11 -10.49 16.68
N LYS A 111 -5.70 -10.44 17.94
CA LYS A 111 -4.82 -11.45 18.59
C LYS A 111 -3.49 -11.61 17.83
N GLY A 112 -2.86 -10.50 17.47
CA GLY A 112 -1.54 -10.50 16.86
C GLY A 112 -1.53 -10.69 15.33
N ARG A 113 -2.61 -10.31 14.64
CA ARG A 113 -2.66 -10.37 13.17
C ARG A 113 -2.35 -9.03 12.49
N LEU A 114 -2.13 -7.97 13.24
CA LEU A 114 -1.78 -6.66 12.68
C LEU A 114 -0.37 -6.69 12.07
N VAL A 115 -0.24 -6.16 10.86
CA VAL A 115 1.00 -5.74 10.23
C VAL A 115 0.92 -4.24 9.96
N SER A 116 1.78 -3.48 10.58
CA SER A 116 1.71 -2.02 10.57
C SER A 116 2.58 -1.44 9.46
N GLY A 117 1.99 -0.94 8.39
CA GLY A 117 2.70 -0.25 7.34
C GLY A 117 2.69 1.26 7.57
N TRP A 118 3.82 1.92 7.31
CA TRP A 118 3.97 3.34 7.52
C TRP A 118 4.47 4.05 6.28
N VAL A 119 3.86 5.17 5.95
CA VAL A 119 4.22 5.97 4.79
C VAL A 119 4.46 7.42 5.17
N ARG A 120 5.31 8.06 4.38
CA ARG A 120 5.54 9.51 4.51
C ARG A 120 4.35 10.32 3.97
N GLY A 121 3.51 9.71 3.15
CA GLY A 121 2.44 10.37 2.45
C GLY A 121 2.90 11.22 1.26
N THR A 122 1.94 11.83 0.61
CA THR A 122 2.13 12.77 -0.50
C THR A 122 1.83 14.20 -0.05
N ALA A 123 2.06 15.16 -0.95
CA ALA A 123 1.69 16.56 -0.69
C ALA A 123 0.21 16.72 -0.37
N ARG A 124 -0.64 15.88 -0.96
CA ARG A 124 -2.07 15.91 -0.77
C ARG A 124 -2.45 15.64 0.69
N GLU A 125 -1.95 14.55 1.27
CA GLU A 125 -2.22 14.21 2.67
C GLU A 125 -1.70 15.31 3.60
N SER A 126 -0.52 15.86 3.34
CA SER A 126 0.03 16.96 4.13
C SER A 126 -0.84 18.21 4.09
N VAL A 127 -1.30 18.62 2.90
CA VAL A 127 -2.15 19.80 2.73
C VAL A 127 -3.52 19.59 3.36
N SER A 128 -4.14 18.43 3.16
CA SER A 128 -5.46 18.13 3.69
C SER A 128 -5.51 18.04 5.22
N HIS A 129 -4.37 17.79 5.86
CA HIS A 129 -4.25 17.70 7.32
C HIS A 129 -3.42 18.83 7.94
N ASN A 130 -3.22 19.92 7.18
CA ASN A 130 -2.45 21.08 7.66
C ASN A 130 -1.05 20.71 8.20
N ALA A 131 -0.46 19.62 7.74
CA ALA A 131 0.90 19.21 8.11
C ALA A 131 1.93 19.92 7.24
N PRO A 132 3.00 20.50 7.81
CA PRO A 132 4.00 21.20 7.02
C PRO A 132 4.82 20.23 6.17
N PRO A 133 4.73 20.23 4.83
CA PRO A 133 5.43 19.26 3.99
C PRO A 133 6.94 19.32 4.10
N ALA A 134 7.49 20.50 4.45
CA ALA A 134 8.92 20.69 4.65
C ALA A 134 9.52 19.80 5.75
N TYR A 135 8.72 19.41 6.73
CA TYR A 135 9.13 18.59 7.86
C TYR A 135 8.64 17.14 7.79
N ASN A 136 8.00 16.72 6.71
CA ASN A 136 7.42 15.37 6.60
C ASN A 136 8.42 14.26 6.88
N TRP A 137 9.67 14.40 6.43
CA TRP A 137 10.67 13.38 6.65
C TRP A 137 11.12 13.31 8.11
N GLU A 138 11.34 14.44 8.73
CA GLU A 138 11.72 14.51 10.15
C GLU A 138 10.59 14.03 11.05
N ARG A 139 9.36 14.49 10.79
CA ARG A 139 8.16 14.05 11.52
C ARG A 139 7.93 12.55 11.38
N PHE A 140 8.13 11.99 10.18
CA PHE A 140 8.02 10.55 9.93
C PHE A 140 9.01 9.76 10.79
N GLN A 141 10.27 10.16 10.81
CA GLN A 141 11.32 9.47 11.57
C GLN A 141 11.05 9.58 13.09
N GLU A 142 10.74 10.77 13.57
CA GLU A 142 10.47 10.98 14.98
C GLU A 142 9.19 10.26 15.45
N ALA A 143 8.14 10.24 14.64
CA ALA A 143 6.93 9.48 14.95
C ALA A 143 7.23 7.96 15.03
N HIS A 144 8.04 7.42 14.10
CA HIS A 144 8.49 6.04 14.17
C HIS A 144 9.20 5.73 15.50
N GLU A 145 10.22 6.51 15.84
CA GLU A 145 10.98 6.32 17.09
C GLU A 145 10.07 6.39 18.33
N PHE A 146 9.19 7.38 18.36
CA PHE A 146 8.22 7.55 19.43
C PHE A 146 7.26 6.36 19.57
N ILE A 147 6.68 5.91 18.46
CA ILE A 147 5.70 4.80 18.45
C ILE A 147 6.38 3.50 18.90
N VAL A 148 7.55 3.18 18.37
CA VAL A 148 8.29 1.97 18.76
C VAL A 148 8.64 2.01 20.26
N LYS A 149 9.13 3.16 20.75
CA LYS A 149 9.42 3.33 22.17
C LYS A 149 8.18 3.14 23.03
N ALA A 150 7.06 3.76 22.66
CA ALA A 150 5.81 3.67 23.42
C ALA A 150 5.23 2.25 23.46
N TRP A 151 5.51 1.43 22.46
CA TRP A 151 5.12 0.01 22.44
C TRP A 151 6.04 -0.91 23.22
N THR A 152 7.33 -0.60 23.25
CA THR A 152 8.36 -1.51 23.81
C THR A 152 8.79 -1.18 25.22
N GLU A 153 8.90 0.08 25.56
CA GLU A 153 9.33 0.50 26.90
C GLU A 153 8.16 0.66 27.86
N PRO A 154 8.32 0.35 29.14
CA PRO A 154 7.31 0.63 30.14
C PRO A 154 7.24 2.12 30.44
N GLY A 155 6.01 2.63 30.59
CA GLY A 155 5.77 3.99 31.07
C GLY A 155 5.73 4.08 32.62
N PRO A 156 5.55 5.28 33.16
CA PRO A 156 5.49 6.54 32.45
C PRO A 156 6.88 7.08 32.06
N PHE A 157 6.97 7.71 30.90
CA PHE A 157 8.17 8.43 30.47
C PHE A 157 7.80 9.80 29.86
N ARG A 158 8.80 10.61 29.57
CA ARG A 158 8.67 11.87 28.82
C ARG A 158 9.26 11.70 27.44
N TRP A 159 8.68 12.41 26.47
CA TRP A 159 9.26 12.53 25.14
C TRP A 159 9.53 14.01 24.84
N GLU A 160 10.75 14.34 24.51
CA GLU A 160 11.21 15.70 24.23
C GLU A 160 11.86 15.75 22.84
N GLY A 161 11.03 15.50 21.81
CA GLY A 161 11.47 15.53 20.42
C GLY A 161 11.39 16.93 19.82
N LYS A 162 11.78 17.03 18.57
CA LYS A 162 11.73 18.29 17.80
C LYS A 162 10.30 18.63 17.38
N HIS A 163 9.53 17.63 16.99
CA HIS A 163 8.19 17.81 16.42
C HIS A 163 7.09 17.37 17.37
N TYR A 164 7.39 16.45 18.28
CA TYR A 164 6.46 15.90 19.26
C TYR A 164 7.01 16.04 20.66
N GLN A 165 6.19 16.52 21.59
CA GLN A 165 6.60 16.73 22.97
C GLN A 165 5.50 16.27 23.92
N TYR A 166 5.83 15.33 24.78
CA TYR A 166 4.91 14.77 25.78
C TYR A 166 5.53 14.84 27.18
N ARG A 167 4.83 15.48 28.08
CA ARG A 167 5.23 15.49 29.50
C ARG A 167 5.00 14.14 30.18
N TYR A 168 4.08 13.35 29.63
CA TYR A 168 3.67 12.07 30.19
C TYR A 168 3.22 11.13 29.06
N VAL A 169 3.88 9.98 28.94
CA VAL A 169 3.54 8.90 28.01
C VAL A 169 3.41 7.61 28.80
N ASN A 170 2.24 7.03 28.81
CA ASN A 170 1.96 5.76 29.51
C ASN A 170 0.72 5.07 28.92
N PRO A 171 0.76 4.65 27.65
CA PRO A 171 -0.36 3.93 27.04
C PRO A 171 -0.60 2.62 27.79
N TRP A 172 -1.82 2.40 28.25
CA TRP A 172 -2.18 1.18 29.00
C TRP A 172 -2.41 0.00 28.06
N VAL A 173 -2.93 0.24 26.85
CA VAL A 173 -2.99 -0.78 25.83
C VAL A 173 -1.59 -0.96 25.22
N ARG A 174 -1.06 -2.17 25.33
CA ARG A 174 0.22 -2.56 24.70
C ARG A 174 -0.04 -3.61 23.63
N PRO A 175 0.78 -3.65 22.57
CA PRO A 175 0.63 -4.65 21.53
C PRO A 175 0.59 -6.08 22.05
N TYR A 176 -0.24 -6.91 21.44
CA TYR A 176 -0.28 -8.35 21.68
C TYR A 176 1.02 -9.01 21.23
N GLN A 177 1.50 -8.63 20.05
CA GLN A 177 2.75 -9.11 19.47
C GLN A 177 3.97 -8.53 20.21
N LYS A 178 5.06 -9.29 20.24
CA LYS A 178 6.29 -8.89 20.90
C LYS A 178 7.47 -8.92 19.93
N PRO A 179 8.34 -7.91 19.92
CA PRO A 179 8.33 -6.71 20.79
C PRO A 179 7.19 -5.73 20.44
N HIS A 180 6.68 -5.76 19.23
CA HIS A 180 5.56 -4.96 18.69
C HIS A 180 5.04 -5.61 17.38
N PRO A 181 3.91 -5.17 16.81
CA PRO A 181 3.46 -5.62 15.49
C PRO A 181 4.56 -5.45 14.44
N PRO A 182 4.72 -6.38 13.49
CA PRO A 182 5.64 -6.20 12.38
C PRO A 182 5.39 -4.86 11.69
N ILE A 183 6.48 -4.18 11.34
CA ILE A 183 6.44 -2.89 10.65
C ILE A 183 6.93 -3.11 9.22
N MET A 184 6.27 -2.46 8.24
CA MET A 184 6.74 -2.42 6.86
C MET A 184 6.73 -0.98 6.32
N LEU A 185 7.54 -0.71 5.32
CA LEU A 185 7.58 0.58 4.64
C LEU A 185 7.12 0.44 3.19
N PRO A 186 5.84 0.68 2.89
CA PRO A 186 5.40 0.81 1.52
C PRO A 186 5.95 2.08 0.88
N GLY A 187 6.43 1.95 -0.35
CA GLY A 187 6.97 3.10 -1.03
C GLY A 187 7.08 2.89 -2.54
N VAL A 188 7.51 3.94 -3.22
CA VAL A 188 7.73 3.88 -4.66
C VAL A 188 9.24 3.91 -4.92
N VAL A 189 9.78 5.00 -5.40
CA VAL A 189 11.16 5.08 -5.88
C VAL A 189 11.96 6.17 -5.14
N SER A 190 11.93 6.15 -3.82
CA SER A 190 12.69 7.09 -3.00
C SER A 190 13.91 6.41 -2.40
N ARG A 191 15.10 6.71 -2.94
CA ARG A 191 16.36 6.13 -2.46
C ARG A 191 16.53 6.28 -0.95
N ASP A 192 16.23 7.45 -0.39
CA ASP A 192 16.37 7.66 1.06
C ASP A 192 15.41 6.81 1.89
N SER A 193 14.18 6.61 1.40
CA SER A 193 13.22 5.74 2.08
C SER A 193 13.70 4.28 2.06
N VAL A 194 14.26 3.83 0.94
CA VAL A 194 14.84 2.49 0.80
C VAL A 194 16.04 2.32 1.75
N MET A 195 16.97 3.27 1.76
CA MET A 195 18.16 3.23 2.64
C MET A 195 17.75 3.32 4.12
N TRP A 196 16.76 4.15 4.45
CA TRP A 196 16.27 4.25 5.82
C TRP A 196 15.61 2.94 6.26
N ALA A 197 14.78 2.32 5.42
CA ALA A 197 14.18 1.02 5.72
C ALA A 197 15.25 -0.05 5.99
N ALA A 198 16.30 -0.10 5.17
CA ALA A 198 17.42 -1.01 5.37
C ALA A 198 18.12 -0.77 6.71
N ARG A 199 18.41 0.49 7.09
CA ARG A 199 19.01 0.84 8.37
C ARG A 199 18.14 0.45 9.58
N GLN A 200 16.83 0.56 9.42
CA GLN A 200 15.87 0.14 10.45
C GLN A 200 15.52 -1.36 10.38
N ARG A 201 16.05 -2.11 9.41
CA ARG A 201 15.73 -3.53 9.15
C ARG A 201 14.23 -3.77 8.88
N ILE A 202 13.55 -2.77 8.35
CA ILE A 202 12.12 -2.80 8.02
C ILE A 202 11.95 -3.29 6.59
N PRO A 203 11.08 -4.29 6.31
CA PRO A 203 10.77 -4.71 4.95
C PRO A 203 10.26 -3.55 4.10
N TYR A 204 10.79 -3.44 2.88
CA TYR A 204 10.39 -2.41 1.92
C TYR A 204 9.46 -2.99 0.85
N ILE A 205 8.27 -2.41 0.74
CA ILE A 205 7.24 -2.88 -0.19
C ILE A 205 7.15 -1.91 -1.37
N MET A 206 7.54 -2.38 -2.55
CA MET A 206 7.44 -1.56 -3.77
C MET A 206 6.03 -1.54 -4.31
N LEU A 207 5.51 -0.34 -4.55
CA LEU A 207 4.12 -0.12 -4.96
C LEU A 207 4.00 0.10 -6.46
N ALA A 208 3.45 -0.87 -7.19
CA ALA A 208 3.03 -0.78 -8.59
C ALA A 208 4.08 -0.11 -9.51
N THR A 209 5.33 -0.52 -9.41
CA THR A 209 6.44 -0.05 -10.24
C THR A 209 6.85 -1.12 -11.25
N GLN A 210 7.55 -0.72 -12.32
CA GLN A 210 8.13 -1.67 -13.27
C GLN A 210 9.19 -2.54 -12.60
N LEU A 211 9.44 -3.73 -13.16
CA LEU A 211 10.33 -4.72 -12.56
C LEU A 211 11.77 -4.21 -12.38
N GLU A 212 12.35 -3.57 -13.39
CA GLU A 212 13.75 -3.12 -13.32
C GLU A 212 13.98 -2.00 -12.28
N PRO A 213 13.19 -0.93 -12.21
CA PRO A 213 13.28 0.04 -11.11
C PRO A 213 13.05 -0.58 -9.72
N THR A 214 12.18 -1.60 -9.63
CA THR A 214 11.96 -2.35 -8.40
C THR A 214 13.21 -3.10 -7.98
N ARG A 215 13.80 -3.88 -8.90
CA ARG A 215 15.05 -4.62 -8.66
C ARG A 215 16.18 -3.69 -8.22
N GLN A 216 16.34 -2.55 -8.89
CA GLN A 216 17.35 -1.56 -8.51
C GLN A 216 17.13 -1.00 -7.09
N SER A 217 15.90 -0.80 -6.68
CA SER A 217 15.58 -0.39 -5.31
C SER A 217 15.95 -1.47 -4.30
N PHE A 218 15.70 -2.73 -4.62
CA PHE A 218 16.11 -3.86 -3.77
C PHE A 218 17.65 -3.98 -3.68
N GLU A 219 18.39 -3.71 -4.75
CA GLU A 219 19.85 -3.68 -4.68
C GLU A 219 20.36 -2.54 -3.78
N VAL A 220 19.77 -1.34 -3.85
CA VAL A 220 20.10 -0.24 -2.92
C VAL A 220 19.84 -0.66 -1.47
N TYR A 221 18.75 -1.38 -1.19
CA TYR A 221 18.48 -1.90 0.14
C TYR A 221 19.56 -2.89 0.58
N LYS A 222 19.91 -3.87 -0.27
CA LYS A 222 20.95 -4.88 0.01
C LYS A 222 22.33 -4.25 0.26
N GLU A 223 22.69 -3.26 -0.56
CA GLU A 223 23.96 -2.52 -0.36
C GLU A 223 23.96 -1.83 1.01
N THR A 224 22.89 -1.11 1.34
CA THR A 224 22.78 -0.43 2.64
C THR A 224 22.75 -1.44 3.81
N ALA A 225 22.11 -2.59 3.64
CA ALA A 225 22.10 -3.65 4.65
C ALA A 225 23.51 -4.18 4.95
N ARG A 226 24.34 -4.38 3.91
CA ARG A 226 25.74 -4.78 4.09
C ARG A 226 26.56 -3.71 4.80
N GLU A 227 26.32 -2.42 4.50
CA GLU A 227 26.95 -1.31 5.23
C GLU A 227 26.57 -1.32 6.73
N GLU A 228 25.34 -1.76 7.04
CA GLU A 228 24.83 -1.91 8.42
C GLU A 228 25.12 -3.30 9.03
N GLY A 229 25.96 -4.12 8.38
CA GLY A 229 26.47 -5.37 8.92
C GLY A 229 25.48 -6.55 8.90
N TYR A 230 24.55 -6.60 7.94
CA TYR A 230 23.68 -7.76 7.74
C TYR A 230 23.38 -8.03 6.26
N GLU A 231 22.94 -9.24 5.95
CA GLU A 231 22.51 -9.62 4.62
C GLU A 231 20.98 -9.55 4.52
N ALA A 232 20.50 -8.81 3.52
CA ALA A 232 19.06 -8.74 3.23
C ALA A 232 18.66 -9.88 2.27
N GLY A 233 17.61 -10.58 2.62
CA GLY A 233 17.01 -11.66 1.84
C GLY A 233 15.60 -11.32 1.37
N SER A 234 14.87 -12.32 0.84
CA SER A 234 13.49 -12.16 0.35
C SER A 234 12.55 -11.58 1.40
N GLN A 235 12.74 -11.93 2.68
CA GLN A 235 11.96 -11.42 3.81
C GLN A 235 12.01 -9.89 3.98
N ASN A 236 12.97 -9.22 3.35
CA ASN A 236 13.07 -7.77 3.39
C ASN A 236 12.35 -7.06 2.24
N PHE A 237 11.77 -7.82 1.32
CA PHE A 237 11.19 -7.28 0.10
C PHE A 237 9.75 -7.70 -0.09
N GLY A 238 8.92 -6.73 -0.47
CA GLY A 238 7.58 -6.98 -0.94
C GLY A 238 7.31 -6.28 -2.27
N TYR A 239 6.36 -6.81 -3.01
CA TYR A 239 5.95 -6.23 -4.27
C TYR A 239 4.44 -6.22 -4.42
N LEU A 240 3.90 -5.05 -4.70
CA LEU A 240 2.48 -4.85 -5.01
C LEU A 240 2.34 -4.53 -6.49
N TRP A 241 1.51 -5.29 -7.20
CA TRP A 241 1.13 -4.99 -8.58
C TRP A 241 -0.31 -5.34 -8.90
N LYS A 242 -0.79 -4.89 -10.04
CA LYS A 242 -2.15 -5.15 -10.49
C LYS A 242 -2.24 -6.55 -11.09
N VAL A 243 -3.16 -7.33 -10.57
CA VAL A 243 -3.46 -8.68 -11.05
C VAL A 243 -4.97 -8.81 -11.18
N HIS A 244 -5.46 -9.35 -12.28
CA HIS A 244 -6.85 -9.73 -12.45
C HIS A 244 -6.96 -11.08 -13.14
N VAL A 245 -7.74 -11.97 -12.55
CA VAL A 245 -7.94 -13.34 -13.03
C VAL A 245 -9.40 -13.56 -13.34
N ASP A 246 -9.69 -14.14 -14.51
CA ASP A 246 -11.06 -14.47 -14.88
C ASP A 246 -11.14 -15.82 -15.60
N GLU A 247 -12.34 -16.26 -15.94
CA GLU A 247 -12.61 -17.58 -16.52
C GLU A 247 -12.13 -17.71 -17.97
N THR A 248 -12.10 -16.59 -18.71
CA THR A 248 -11.57 -16.55 -20.08
C THR A 248 -10.61 -15.36 -20.27
N GLU A 249 -9.74 -15.45 -21.29
CA GLU A 249 -8.80 -14.38 -21.61
C GLU A 249 -9.52 -13.08 -22.01
N GLU A 250 -10.63 -13.22 -22.75
CA GLU A 250 -11.41 -12.09 -23.24
C GLU A 250 -12.08 -11.35 -22.07
N LEU A 251 -12.66 -12.07 -21.13
CA LEU A 251 -13.30 -11.49 -19.96
C LEU A 251 -12.27 -10.85 -19.03
N ALA A 252 -11.14 -11.54 -18.79
CA ALA A 252 -10.04 -11.01 -18.02
C ALA A 252 -9.48 -9.70 -18.60
N GLU A 253 -9.33 -9.63 -19.91
CA GLU A 253 -8.87 -8.43 -20.60
C GLU A 253 -9.90 -7.29 -20.52
N GLU A 254 -11.20 -7.60 -20.72
CA GLU A 254 -12.27 -6.61 -20.64
C GLU A 254 -12.32 -5.96 -19.28
N VAL A 255 -12.29 -6.75 -18.20
CA VAL A 255 -12.36 -6.27 -16.83
C VAL A 255 -11.06 -5.55 -16.44
N ALA A 256 -9.90 -6.11 -16.78
CA ALA A 256 -8.62 -5.48 -16.50
C ALA A 256 -8.46 -4.12 -17.20
N LYS A 257 -8.98 -3.96 -18.42
CA LYS A 257 -9.03 -2.67 -19.12
C LYS A 257 -9.84 -1.63 -18.35
N LYS A 258 -10.99 -2.01 -17.79
CA LYS A 258 -11.81 -1.12 -16.94
C LYS A 258 -11.03 -0.68 -15.71
N PHE A 259 -10.37 -1.62 -15.05
CA PHE A 259 -9.54 -1.39 -13.87
C PHE A 259 -8.29 -0.52 -14.16
N VAL A 260 -7.69 -0.66 -15.34
CA VAL A 260 -6.43 0.00 -15.70
C VAL A 260 -6.63 1.29 -16.47
N GLN A 261 -7.60 1.35 -17.36
CA GLN A 261 -7.84 2.46 -18.28
C GLN A 261 -9.13 3.23 -17.98
N GLY A 262 -9.95 2.73 -17.06
CA GLY A 262 -11.20 3.37 -16.68
C GLY A 262 -11.00 4.77 -16.06
N PRO A 263 -12.05 5.59 -16.04
CA PRO A 263 -12.00 6.93 -15.44
C PRO A 263 -11.62 6.92 -13.96
N SER A 264 -11.82 5.79 -13.30
CA SER A 264 -11.40 5.55 -11.92
C SER A 264 -9.90 5.28 -11.79
N ASN A 265 -9.17 4.96 -12.87
CA ASN A 265 -7.74 4.73 -12.76
C ASN A 265 -7.02 6.04 -12.42
N PRO A 266 -6.49 6.16 -11.21
CA PRO A 266 -5.82 7.38 -10.77
C PRO A 266 -4.55 7.69 -11.56
N PHE A 267 -4.07 6.74 -12.35
CA PHE A 267 -2.90 6.90 -13.20
C PHE A 267 -3.25 7.30 -14.64
N ASN A 268 -4.49 7.06 -15.08
CA ASN A 268 -4.97 7.40 -16.43
C ASN A 268 -5.63 8.79 -16.54
N ALA A 269 -6.07 9.36 -15.43
CA ALA A 269 -6.50 10.76 -15.43
C ALA A 269 -5.25 11.61 -15.74
N GLY A 270 -5.09 12.07 -16.95
CA GLY A 270 -3.89 12.67 -17.52
C GLY A 270 -3.03 13.53 -16.59
N ASN A 271 -2.01 14.20 -17.07
CA ASN A 271 -1.12 15.05 -16.23
C ASN A 271 -1.86 16.06 -15.32
N GLU A 272 -3.13 16.28 -15.55
CA GLU A 272 -4.05 17.06 -14.71
C GLU A 272 -4.52 16.31 -13.46
N GLY A 273 -4.34 14.99 -13.42
CA GLY A 273 -4.81 14.12 -12.33
C GLY A 273 -3.93 14.08 -11.08
N THR A 274 -2.75 14.61 -11.14
CA THR A 274 -2.00 14.93 -9.93
C THR A 274 -2.44 16.31 -9.48
N ALA A 275 -3.09 16.36 -8.33
CA ALA A 275 -3.34 17.57 -7.58
C ALA A 275 -2.36 18.67 -7.95
N ASN A 276 -2.84 19.86 -8.23
CA ASN A 276 -2.13 21.08 -8.59
C ASN A 276 -0.60 20.91 -8.65
N PRO A 277 0.06 21.01 -9.81
CA PRO A 277 1.51 20.79 -9.94
C PRO A 277 2.34 21.56 -8.91
N ALA A 278 1.82 22.68 -8.39
CA ALA A 278 2.42 23.42 -7.30
C ALA A 278 2.53 22.63 -6.00
N LEU A 279 1.58 21.75 -5.69
CA LEU A 279 1.63 20.92 -4.48
C LEU A 279 2.73 19.86 -4.53
N ASN A 280 3.05 19.34 -5.70
CA ASN A 280 4.14 18.40 -5.89
C ASN A 280 5.54 19.03 -5.83
N LYS A 281 5.61 20.36 -5.82
CA LYS A 281 6.87 21.13 -5.75
C LYS A 281 7.13 21.71 -4.37
N LEU A 282 6.28 21.43 -3.39
CA LEU A 282 6.48 21.94 -2.04
C LEU A 282 7.81 21.43 -1.44
N PRO A 283 8.51 22.27 -0.66
CA PRO A 283 9.72 21.84 0.02
C PRO A 283 9.47 20.58 0.86
N GLY A 284 10.38 19.63 0.80
CA GLY A 284 10.28 18.35 1.52
C GLY A 284 9.54 17.23 0.77
N MET A 285 8.75 17.55 -0.26
CA MET A 285 8.02 16.54 -1.03
C MET A 285 8.87 15.87 -2.12
N THR A 286 9.82 16.59 -2.68
CA THR A 286 10.76 16.05 -3.66
C THR A 286 12.19 16.22 -3.17
N SER A 287 12.92 15.14 -3.13
CA SER A 287 14.33 15.16 -2.81
C SER A 287 15.15 15.50 -4.05
N ARG A 288 15.91 16.58 -4.01
CA ARG A 288 16.72 17.05 -5.15
C ARG A 288 17.86 16.12 -5.58
N ARG A 289 18.21 15.09 -4.79
CA ARG A 289 19.38 14.21 -5.04
C ARG A 289 19.10 12.72 -4.86
N ARG A 290 17.85 12.30 -4.85
CA ARG A 290 17.48 11.07 -4.15
C ARG A 290 16.79 10.00 -5.02
N THR A 291 16.61 10.28 -6.28
CA THR A 291 16.18 9.28 -7.27
C THR A 291 17.42 8.68 -7.92
N LEU A 292 17.45 7.37 -8.06
CA LEU A 292 18.40 6.70 -8.95
C LEU A 292 18.25 7.28 -10.36
N PRO A 293 19.32 7.43 -11.15
CA PRO A 293 19.23 7.99 -12.52
C PRO A 293 18.18 7.29 -13.39
N THR A 294 18.05 5.98 -13.28
CA THR A 294 17.00 5.17 -13.93
C THR A 294 15.61 5.40 -13.36
N MET A 295 15.50 5.80 -12.10
CA MET A 295 14.24 6.19 -11.47
C MET A 295 13.80 7.60 -11.87
N GLN A 296 14.72 8.48 -12.24
CA GLN A 296 14.37 9.75 -12.88
C GLN A 296 13.72 9.53 -14.23
N VAL A 297 14.17 8.54 -15.00
CA VAL A 297 13.51 8.11 -16.23
C VAL A 297 12.15 7.49 -15.92
N ALA A 298 12.03 6.66 -14.90
CA ALA A 298 10.75 6.08 -14.49
C ALA A 298 9.78 7.12 -13.88
N THR A 299 10.28 8.15 -13.20
CA THR A 299 9.46 9.25 -12.67
C THR A 299 9.19 10.34 -13.71
N ALA A 300 10.10 10.59 -14.65
CA ALA A 300 9.83 11.41 -15.83
C ALA A 300 8.84 10.69 -16.77
N ASN A 301 8.95 9.38 -16.90
CA ASN A 301 7.97 8.53 -17.56
C ASN A 301 6.70 8.28 -16.73
N ARG A 302 6.57 8.75 -15.49
CA ARG A 302 5.26 8.78 -14.82
C ARG A 302 4.28 9.68 -15.57
N GLY A 303 4.70 10.79 -16.17
CA GLY A 303 3.94 11.49 -17.18
C GLY A 303 3.73 10.64 -18.45
N GLY A 304 4.68 9.80 -18.83
CA GLY A 304 4.60 8.86 -19.94
C GLY A 304 3.92 7.52 -19.60
N GLN A 305 3.90 7.09 -18.34
CA GLN A 305 3.09 5.92 -17.90
C GLN A 305 1.59 6.18 -17.99
N LEU A 306 1.18 7.45 -17.92
CA LEU A 306 -0.20 7.88 -18.10
C LEU A 306 -0.69 7.74 -19.56
N SER A 307 0.22 7.57 -20.51
CA SER A 307 -0.07 7.37 -21.93
C SER A 307 0.26 5.97 -22.45
N ARG A 308 0.67 5.04 -21.55
CA ARG A 308 1.01 3.67 -21.97
C ARG A 308 -0.25 2.88 -22.26
N SER A 309 -0.22 2.15 -23.35
CA SER A 309 -1.31 1.25 -23.71
C SER A 309 -1.47 0.13 -22.66
N PHE A 310 -2.63 -0.51 -22.64
CA PHE A 310 -2.85 -1.69 -21.82
C PHE A 310 -1.85 -2.80 -22.20
N GLU A 311 -1.65 -2.98 -23.51
CA GLU A 311 -0.74 -3.98 -24.09
C GLU A 311 0.71 -3.75 -23.63
N ASP A 312 1.19 -2.48 -23.58
CA ASP A 312 2.51 -2.15 -23.06
C ASP A 312 2.64 -2.54 -21.57
N GLN A 313 1.60 -2.27 -20.79
CA GLN A 313 1.59 -2.58 -19.36
C GLN A 313 1.52 -4.09 -19.07
N VAL A 314 0.84 -4.84 -19.93
CA VAL A 314 0.82 -6.31 -19.88
C VAL A 314 2.16 -6.88 -20.31
N SER A 315 2.78 -6.31 -21.35
CA SER A 315 4.05 -6.82 -21.89
C SER A 315 5.23 -6.70 -20.93
N ASP A 316 5.23 -5.72 -20.05
CA ASP A 316 6.29 -5.51 -19.04
C ASP A 316 5.88 -5.92 -17.61
N TYR A 317 4.81 -6.69 -17.48
CA TYR A 317 4.30 -7.21 -16.20
C TYR A 317 3.88 -6.15 -15.17
N THR A 318 3.67 -4.90 -15.57
CA THR A 318 3.04 -3.89 -14.69
C THR A 318 1.61 -4.28 -14.33
N ILE A 319 0.97 -5.01 -15.25
CA ILE A 319 -0.33 -5.64 -15.08
C ILE A 319 -0.22 -7.11 -15.47
N ILE A 320 -0.78 -7.96 -14.66
CA ILE A 320 -1.00 -9.37 -14.99
C ILE A 320 -2.50 -9.61 -15.08
N SER A 321 -2.95 -10.04 -16.25
CA SER A 321 -4.34 -10.40 -16.51
C SER A 321 -4.41 -11.65 -17.36
N GLY A 322 -5.45 -12.44 -17.17
CA GLY A 322 -5.72 -13.67 -17.92
C GLY A 322 -6.43 -14.73 -17.10
N THR A 323 -6.45 -15.94 -17.60
CA THR A 323 -6.91 -17.14 -16.88
C THR A 323 -5.82 -17.62 -15.90
N PRO A 324 -6.14 -18.45 -14.90
CA PRO A 324 -5.12 -19.03 -14.01
C PRO A 324 -3.96 -19.66 -14.78
N LYS A 325 -4.26 -20.36 -15.87
CA LYS A 325 -3.25 -21.00 -16.72
C LYS A 325 -2.23 -20.02 -17.32
N THR A 326 -2.65 -18.81 -17.68
CA THR A 326 -1.78 -17.80 -18.28
C THR A 326 -1.17 -16.84 -17.27
N VAL A 327 -1.84 -16.63 -16.12
CA VAL A 327 -1.39 -15.75 -15.05
C VAL A 327 -0.26 -16.38 -14.23
N ILE A 328 -0.36 -17.65 -13.88
CA ILE A 328 0.64 -18.35 -13.05
C ILE A 328 2.06 -18.27 -13.62
N PRO A 329 2.31 -18.55 -14.92
CA PRO A 329 3.65 -18.38 -15.50
C PRO A 329 4.18 -16.94 -15.46
N LYS A 330 3.29 -15.94 -15.61
CA LYS A 330 3.66 -14.52 -15.52
C LYS A 330 4.05 -14.15 -14.09
N ILE A 331 3.32 -14.64 -13.09
CA ILE A 331 3.66 -14.46 -11.68
C ILE A 331 5.00 -15.15 -11.37
N ARG A 332 5.22 -16.38 -11.83
CA ARG A 332 6.50 -17.09 -11.68
C ARG A 332 7.66 -16.22 -12.18
N HIS A 333 7.54 -15.65 -13.37
CA HIS A 333 8.57 -14.77 -13.93
C HIS A 333 8.88 -13.59 -13.00
N VAL A 334 7.86 -12.94 -12.44
CA VAL A 334 8.04 -11.81 -11.49
C VAL A 334 8.73 -12.27 -10.21
N LEU A 335 8.33 -13.43 -9.67
CA LEU A 335 8.93 -14.00 -8.46
C LEU A 335 10.41 -14.39 -8.67
N GLU A 336 10.73 -14.99 -9.79
CA GLU A 336 12.13 -15.32 -10.17
C GLU A 336 12.98 -14.06 -10.31
N TYR A 337 12.44 -13.03 -10.94
CA TYR A 337 13.17 -11.80 -11.24
C TYR A 337 13.40 -10.90 -10.01
N LEU A 338 12.39 -10.71 -9.17
CA LEU A 338 12.43 -9.81 -8.01
C LEU A 338 12.78 -10.51 -6.69
N ARG A 339 12.43 -11.78 -6.55
CA ARG A 339 12.59 -12.60 -5.34
C ARG A 339 12.02 -11.94 -4.07
N PRO A 340 10.77 -11.46 -4.07
CA PRO A 340 10.14 -10.89 -2.88
C PRO A 340 9.66 -11.99 -1.93
N GLY A 341 9.72 -11.77 -0.62
CA GLY A 341 9.15 -12.67 0.39
C GLY A 341 7.67 -12.37 0.69
N SER A 342 7.14 -11.29 0.15
CA SER A 342 5.70 -10.99 0.22
C SER A 342 5.22 -10.37 -1.09
N VAL A 343 4.01 -10.77 -1.49
CA VAL A 343 3.35 -10.24 -2.68
C VAL A 343 1.97 -9.71 -2.32
N PHE A 344 1.61 -8.60 -2.95
CA PHE A 344 0.34 -7.92 -2.72
C PHE A 344 -0.37 -7.77 -4.07
N PHE A 345 -1.51 -8.39 -4.19
CA PHE A 345 -2.32 -8.34 -5.40
C PHE A 345 -3.34 -7.20 -5.28
N TRP A 346 -3.20 -6.21 -6.13
CA TRP A 346 -4.21 -5.19 -6.30
C TRP A 346 -5.15 -5.68 -7.41
N ASP A 347 -6.16 -6.41 -7.00
CA ASP A 347 -7.12 -7.09 -7.86
C ASP A 347 -8.46 -6.35 -7.93
N GLY A 348 -8.52 -5.09 -7.74
CA GLY A 348 -9.76 -4.39 -7.93
C GLY A 348 -9.74 -2.94 -7.49
N ASP A 349 -10.67 -2.21 -8.04
CA ASP A 349 -11.02 -0.85 -7.62
C ASP A 349 -12.51 -0.57 -7.89
N GLY A 350 -12.94 0.66 -7.62
CA GLY A 350 -14.35 1.04 -7.81
C GLY A 350 -14.89 0.97 -9.25
N ALA A 351 -14.06 0.62 -10.24
CA ALA A 351 -14.51 0.43 -11.62
C ALA A 351 -15.02 -0.99 -11.89
N MET A 352 -14.70 -1.93 -11.02
CA MET A 352 -15.12 -3.33 -11.14
C MET A 352 -16.45 -3.57 -10.45
N THR A 353 -17.26 -4.48 -10.97
CA THR A 353 -18.47 -4.92 -10.30
C THR A 353 -18.13 -5.86 -9.14
N HIS A 354 -19.07 -6.05 -8.21
CA HIS A 354 -18.90 -7.03 -7.14
C HIS A 354 -18.69 -8.45 -7.69
N ASP A 355 -19.47 -8.82 -8.71
CA ASP A 355 -19.39 -10.15 -9.32
C ASP A 355 -18.03 -10.38 -10.01
N ASP A 356 -17.47 -9.36 -10.69
CA ASP A 356 -16.13 -9.45 -11.28
C ASP A 356 -15.08 -9.70 -10.21
N GLN A 357 -15.17 -8.96 -9.09
CA GLN A 357 -14.26 -9.09 -7.96
C GLN A 357 -14.35 -10.48 -7.31
N MET A 358 -15.57 -10.96 -7.06
CA MET A 358 -15.79 -12.27 -6.42
C MET A 358 -15.29 -13.41 -7.30
N ARG A 359 -15.47 -13.34 -8.63
CA ARG A 359 -14.92 -14.34 -9.57
C ARG A 359 -13.40 -14.37 -9.53
N SER A 360 -12.76 -13.20 -9.58
CA SER A 360 -11.31 -13.12 -9.52
C SER A 360 -10.77 -13.66 -8.20
N LEU A 361 -11.33 -13.28 -7.06
CA LEU A 361 -10.93 -13.78 -5.74
C LEU A 361 -11.06 -15.31 -5.64
N ARG A 362 -12.14 -15.87 -6.18
CA ARG A 362 -12.34 -17.34 -6.21
C ARG A 362 -11.23 -18.03 -7.02
N LEU A 363 -11.00 -17.59 -8.26
CA LEU A 363 -9.98 -18.20 -9.12
C LEU A 363 -8.57 -18.00 -8.55
N MET A 364 -8.30 -16.83 -7.96
CA MET A 364 -7.06 -16.60 -7.25
C MET A 364 -6.88 -17.60 -6.09
N GLY A 365 -7.90 -17.81 -5.27
CA GLY A 365 -7.81 -18.70 -4.12
C GLY A 365 -7.72 -20.17 -4.49
N GLU A 366 -8.54 -20.62 -5.45
CA GLU A 366 -8.64 -22.02 -5.84
C GLU A 366 -7.45 -22.51 -6.67
N GLU A 367 -6.90 -21.66 -7.55
CA GLU A 367 -5.91 -22.09 -8.54
C GLU A 367 -4.57 -21.32 -8.45
N VAL A 368 -4.60 -19.99 -8.28
CA VAL A 368 -3.39 -19.19 -8.37
C VAL A 368 -2.57 -19.23 -7.09
N LEU A 369 -3.19 -19.01 -5.92
CA LEU A 369 -2.46 -18.98 -4.64
C LEU A 369 -1.74 -20.29 -4.31
N PRO A 370 -2.33 -21.49 -4.53
CA PRO A 370 -1.60 -22.73 -4.35
C PRO A 370 -0.33 -22.79 -5.20
N ALA A 371 -0.45 -22.47 -6.49
CA ALA A 371 0.69 -22.46 -7.40
C ALA A 371 1.75 -21.40 -7.01
N VAL A 372 1.33 -20.22 -6.55
CA VAL A 372 2.25 -19.18 -6.07
C VAL A 372 3.04 -19.64 -4.84
N ARG A 373 2.41 -20.38 -3.93
CA ARG A 373 3.09 -20.96 -2.76
C ARG A 373 4.10 -22.03 -3.17
N GLU A 374 3.75 -22.93 -4.07
CA GLU A 374 4.70 -23.92 -4.63
C GLU A 374 5.90 -23.23 -5.28
N ILE A 375 5.68 -22.18 -6.08
CA ILE A 375 6.76 -21.40 -6.69
C ILE A 375 7.64 -20.73 -5.62
N ALA A 376 7.03 -20.17 -4.57
CA ALA A 376 7.77 -19.54 -3.49
C ALA A 376 8.66 -20.53 -2.74
N ASP A 377 8.15 -21.74 -2.48
CA ASP A 377 8.91 -22.84 -1.87
C ASP A 377 10.07 -23.29 -2.77
N GLU A 378 9.83 -23.52 -4.06
CA GLU A 378 10.87 -23.86 -5.05
C GLU A 378 11.98 -22.80 -5.12
N LEU A 379 11.61 -21.53 -4.99
CA LEU A 379 12.54 -20.41 -5.03
C LEU A 379 13.15 -20.06 -3.67
N GLU A 380 12.81 -20.77 -2.61
CA GLU A 380 13.25 -20.49 -1.23
C GLU A 380 12.98 -19.04 -0.81
N LEU A 381 11.77 -18.54 -1.10
CA LEU A 381 11.36 -17.19 -0.72
C LEU A 381 10.80 -17.19 0.70
N ASN A 382 11.49 -16.54 1.61
CA ASN A 382 11.07 -16.42 3.00
C ASN A 382 10.16 -15.22 3.20
N SER A 383 8.98 -15.42 3.79
CA SER A 383 8.10 -14.33 4.20
C SER A 383 8.68 -13.58 5.41
N PRO A 384 8.46 -12.26 5.52
CA PRO A 384 8.74 -11.52 6.75
C PRO A 384 7.72 -11.81 7.86
N PHE A 385 6.64 -12.48 7.56
CA PHE A 385 5.53 -12.76 8.46
C PHE A 385 5.34 -14.26 8.63
N GLU A 386 5.22 -14.72 9.86
CA GLU A 386 4.73 -16.06 10.13
C GLU A 386 3.24 -16.12 9.73
N VAL A 387 2.87 -17.10 8.94
CA VAL A 387 1.51 -17.31 8.43
C VAL A 387 0.81 -18.38 9.25
#